data_817d62d62ae4c771ef74d0a41a6b8ffe
#
_entry.id   817d62d62ae4c771ef74d0a41a6b8ffe
#
_cell.length_a   1.000
_cell.length_b   1.000
_cell.length_c   1.000
_cell.angle_alpha   90.00
_cell.angle_beta   90.00
_cell.angle_gamma   90.00
#
_symmetry.space_group_name_H-M   'P 1'
#
loop_
_entity.id
_entity.type
_entity.pdbx_description
1 polymer ?
#
loop_
_entity_poly.entity_id
_entity_poly.type
_entity_poly.pdbx_seq_one_letter_code
_entity_poly.pdbx_strand_id
1 'polypeptide(L)'
;MDFEIANRNVSILAHTLNTSKAMGAKVLGPLLAGFSKWLSVQLKQRNIFKVFFLSRDGYSMKKAFDLINPSGFETAYIYASRRSWTVPAIWMEPEYEDILKNISMSPKTSVKSFLTRIGLEADKYGQEVKQCGLTLETSINKKD
;
A
#
# COMPACT_ATOMS: atom_id res chain seq x y z
N MET A 1 -4.15 4.54 -29.76
CA MET A 1 -5.52 4.81 -29.24
C MET A 1 -5.49 6.25 -28.80
N ASP A 2 -6.32 7.06 -29.41
CA ASP A 2 -6.40 8.48 -29.15
C ASP A 2 -7.05 8.71 -27.77
N PHE A 3 -6.38 9.40 -26.87
CA PHE A 3 -6.81 9.60 -25.49
C PHE A 3 -8.11 10.43 -25.43
N GLU A 4 -8.33 11.32 -26.39
CA GLU A 4 -9.54 12.13 -26.52
C GLU A 4 -10.76 11.28 -26.88
N ILE A 5 -10.61 10.34 -27.82
CA ILE A 5 -11.70 9.42 -28.21
C ILE A 5 -12.08 8.51 -27.04
N ALA A 6 -11.09 7.99 -26.32
CA ALA A 6 -11.34 7.18 -25.15
C ALA A 6 -12.06 7.96 -24.04
N ASN A 7 -11.66 9.19 -23.75
CA ASN A 7 -12.32 10.06 -22.77
C ASN A 7 -13.76 10.43 -23.16
N ARG A 8 -14.01 10.68 -24.46
CA ARG A 8 -15.34 11.00 -24.97
C ARG A 8 -16.30 9.82 -24.80
N ASN A 9 -15.86 8.62 -25.15
CA ASN A 9 -16.64 7.39 -24.97
C ASN A 9 -16.94 7.09 -23.52
N VAL A 10 -15.97 7.27 -22.62
CA VAL A 10 -16.14 7.13 -21.15
C VAL A 10 -17.14 8.16 -20.62
N SER A 11 -17.12 9.39 -21.11
CA SER A 11 -18.08 10.43 -20.69
C SER A 11 -19.50 10.10 -21.10
N ILE A 12 -19.73 9.58 -22.30
CA ILE A 12 -21.07 9.16 -22.75
C ILE A 12 -21.61 8.01 -21.90
N LEU A 13 -20.80 6.96 -21.68
CA LEU A 13 -21.19 5.83 -20.84
C LEU A 13 -21.45 6.22 -19.39
N ALA A 14 -20.70 7.19 -18.86
CA ALA A 14 -20.84 7.61 -17.48
C ALA A 14 -22.15 8.35 -17.16
N HIS A 15 -22.83 8.91 -18.16
CA HIS A 15 -24.17 9.51 -17.96
C HIS A 15 -25.27 8.49 -17.66
N THR A 16 -25.08 7.22 -18.03
CA THR A 16 -26.03 6.12 -17.77
C THR A 16 -25.74 5.38 -16.47
N LEU A 17 -24.63 5.71 -15.78
CA LEU A 17 -24.19 5.04 -14.57
C LEU A 17 -24.61 5.81 -13.30
N ASN A 18 -24.76 5.08 -12.18
CA ASN A 18 -24.90 5.75 -10.89
C ASN A 18 -23.60 6.52 -10.54
N THR A 19 -23.70 7.49 -9.61
CA THR A 19 -22.64 8.44 -9.28
C THR A 19 -21.29 7.77 -8.99
N SER A 20 -21.28 6.67 -8.21
CA SER A 20 -20.04 5.97 -7.86
C SER A 20 -19.38 5.30 -9.08
N LYS A 21 -20.18 4.65 -9.93
CA LYS A 21 -19.68 4.02 -11.16
C LYS A 21 -19.21 5.07 -12.18
N ALA A 22 -19.95 6.19 -12.29
CA ALA A 22 -19.58 7.30 -13.14
C ALA A 22 -18.24 7.92 -12.71
N MET A 23 -18.03 8.12 -11.42
CA MET A 23 -16.77 8.60 -10.86
C MET A 23 -15.62 7.61 -11.13
N GLY A 24 -15.86 6.32 -10.93
CA GLY A 24 -14.89 5.27 -11.27
C GLY A 24 -14.50 5.29 -12.73
N ALA A 25 -15.47 5.42 -13.65
CA ALA A 25 -15.22 5.45 -15.08
C ALA A 25 -14.50 6.74 -15.52
N LYS A 26 -14.92 7.91 -15.00
CA LYS A 26 -14.38 9.22 -15.44
C LYS A 26 -13.03 9.58 -14.83
N VAL A 27 -12.71 9.09 -13.63
CA VAL A 27 -11.50 9.48 -12.88
C VAL A 27 -10.56 8.30 -12.73
N LEU A 28 -11.00 7.23 -12.05
CA LEU A 28 -10.12 6.11 -11.72
C LEU A 28 -9.73 5.30 -12.95
N GLY A 29 -10.64 5.09 -13.90
CA GLY A 29 -10.37 4.34 -15.14
C GLY A 29 -9.24 4.95 -15.96
N PRO A 30 -9.30 6.22 -16.36
CA PRO A 30 -8.22 6.89 -17.08
C PRO A 30 -6.89 6.92 -16.30
N LEU A 31 -6.94 7.12 -14.97
CA LEU A 31 -5.76 7.10 -14.12
C LEU A 31 -5.08 5.73 -14.15
N LEU A 32 -5.84 4.66 -13.94
CA LEU A 32 -5.31 3.29 -13.97
C LEU A 32 -4.82 2.89 -15.37
N ALA A 33 -5.49 3.35 -16.43
CA ALA A 33 -5.07 3.11 -17.81
C ALA A 33 -3.74 3.81 -18.10
N GLY A 34 -3.61 5.08 -17.72
CA GLY A 34 -2.38 5.85 -17.87
C GLY A 34 -1.22 5.23 -17.07
N PHE A 35 -1.47 4.87 -15.82
CA PHE A 35 -0.50 4.17 -14.97
C PHE A 35 -0.06 2.84 -15.59
N SER A 36 -0.99 2.02 -16.06
CA SER A 36 -0.66 0.72 -16.67
C SER A 36 0.19 0.84 -17.92
N LYS A 37 -0.12 1.83 -18.76
CA LYS A 37 0.66 2.12 -19.97
C LYS A 37 2.06 2.63 -19.62
N TRP A 38 2.16 3.57 -18.69
CA TRP A 38 3.45 4.07 -18.21
C TRP A 38 4.30 2.95 -17.61
N LEU A 39 3.70 2.13 -16.73
CA LEU A 39 4.40 1.03 -16.08
C LEU A 39 4.92 0.02 -17.10
N SER A 40 4.13 -0.35 -18.12
CA SER A 40 4.55 -1.29 -19.15
C SER A 40 5.76 -0.77 -19.97
N VAL A 41 5.82 0.53 -20.23
CA VAL A 41 6.97 1.15 -20.90
C VAL A 41 8.22 1.08 -20.01
N GLN A 42 8.09 1.45 -18.73
CA GLN A 42 9.19 1.39 -17.76
C GLN A 42 9.75 -0.01 -17.56
N LEU A 43 8.87 -1.00 -17.50
CA LEU A 43 9.26 -2.41 -17.33
C LEU A 43 10.00 -2.94 -18.57
N LYS A 44 9.49 -2.65 -19.76
CA LYS A 44 10.15 -3.04 -21.03
C LYS A 44 11.53 -2.41 -21.17
N GLN A 45 11.69 -1.13 -20.86
CA GLN A 45 13.00 -0.45 -20.90
C GLN A 45 14.03 -1.08 -19.96
N ARG A 46 13.58 -1.71 -18.87
CA ARG A 46 14.43 -2.37 -17.88
C ARG A 46 14.53 -3.88 -18.06
N ASN A 47 13.94 -4.44 -19.11
CA ASN A 47 13.85 -5.88 -19.37
C ASN A 47 13.23 -6.66 -18.19
N ILE A 48 12.21 -6.08 -17.53
CA ILE A 48 11.48 -6.72 -16.43
C ILE A 48 10.16 -7.23 -17.01
N PHE A 49 9.93 -8.54 -16.91
CA PHE A 49 8.73 -9.20 -17.45
C PHE A 49 7.84 -9.82 -16.36
N LYS A 50 8.29 -9.82 -15.10
CA LYS A 50 7.53 -10.33 -13.96
C LYS A 50 7.21 -9.21 -12.98
N VAL A 51 5.92 -9.02 -12.69
CA VAL A 51 5.41 -7.90 -11.90
C VAL A 51 4.55 -8.40 -10.74
N PHE A 52 4.86 -7.95 -9.55
CA PHE A 52 4.10 -8.27 -8.34
C PHE A 52 3.30 -7.04 -7.88
N PHE A 53 2.00 -7.21 -7.74
CA PHE A 53 1.10 -6.20 -7.21
C PHE A 53 0.77 -6.54 -5.76
N LEU A 54 1.13 -5.65 -4.84
CA LEU A 54 0.92 -5.87 -3.41
C LEU A 54 -0.52 -5.52 -2.99
N SER A 55 -1.06 -6.32 -2.09
CA SER A 55 -2.35 -6.03 -1.46
C SER A 55 -2.22 -4.73 -0.63
N ARG A 56 -3.21 -4.01 -0.53
CA ARG A 56 -4.61 -4.02 -0.96
C ARG A 56 -4.77 -3.26 -2.28
N ASP A 57 -4.05 -2.16 -2.44
CA ASP A 57 -4.20 -1.20 -3.54
C ASP A 57 -3.80 -1.80 -4.90
N GLY A 58 -2.83 -2.71 -4.91
CA GLY A 58 -2.38 -3.41 -6.10
C GLY A 58 -3.44 -4.27 -6.81
N TYR A 59 -4.58 -4.59 -6.16
CA TYR A 59 -5.62 -5.40 -6.80
C TYR A 59 -6.23 -4.71 -8.03
N SER A 60 -6.67 -3.48 -7.87
CA SER A 60 -7.24 -2.70 -8.97
C SER A 60 -6.20 -2.36 -10.04
N MET A 61 -4.97 -2.07 -9.60
CA MET A 61 -3.84 -1.83 -10.50
C MET A 61 -3.51 -3.05 -11.35
N LYS A 62 -3.44 -4.25 -10.74
CA LYS A 62 -3.23 -5.50 -11.46
C LYS A 62 -4.32 -5.75 -12.49
N LYS A 63 -5.58 -5.64 -12.11
CA LYS A 63 -6.70 -5.84 -13.04
C LYS A 63 -6.62 -4.91 -14.25
N ALA A 64 -6.34 -3.63 -14.02
CA ALA A 64 -6.19 -2.66 -15.10
C ALA A 64 -4.97 -2.95 -15.97
N PHE A 65 -3.85 -3.34 -15.35
CA PHE A 65 -2.62 -3.68 -16.05
C PHE A 65 -2.81 -4.91 -16.96
N ASP A 66 -3.43 -5.98 -16.46
CA ASP A 66 -3.69 -7.21 -17.21
C ASP A 66 -4.64 -6.96 -18.40
N LEU A 67 -5.64 -6.10 -18.23
CA LEU A 67 -6.57 -5.72 -19.32
C LEU A 67 -5.87 -4.94 -20.45
N ILE A 68 -4.91 -4.09 -20.12
CA ILE A 68 -4.22 -3.22 -21.06
C ILE A 68 -3.02 -3.92 -21.69
N ASN A 69 -2.40 -4.84 -20.98
CA ASN A 69 -1.22 -5.59 -21.38
C ASN A 69 -1.47 -7.11 -21.31
N PRO A 70 -2.37 -7.67 -22.15
CA PRO A 70 -2.79 -9.06 -22.05
C PRO A 70 -1.68 -10.06 -22.36
N SER A 71 -0.58 -9.62 -22.93
CA SER A 71 0.57 -10.46 -23.25
C SER A 71 1.88 -9.72 -22.99
N GLY A 72 2.93 -10.46 -22.64
CA GLY A 72 4.28 -9.91 -22.48
C GLY A 72 4.71 -9.65 -21.03
N PHE A 73 3.83 -9.86 -20.04
CA PHE A 73 4.18 -9.78 -18.63
C PHE A 73 3.56 -10.93 -17.84
N GLU A 74 4.33 -11.51 -16.95
CA GLU A 74 3.82 -12.39 -15.90
C GLU A 74 3.44 -11.54 -14.71
N THR A 75 2.18 -11.58 -14.29
CA THR A 75 1.69 -10.77 -13.15
C THR A 75 1.19 -11.65 -12.02
N ALA A 76 1.52 -11.29 -10.80
CA ALA A 76 0.99 -11.94 -9.59
C ALA A 76 0.49 -10.90 -8.58
N TYR A 77 -0.54 -11.28 -7.83
CA TYR A 77 -1.03 -10.49 -6.71
C TYR A 77 -0.55 -11.12 -5.41
N ILE A 78 0.15 -10.34 -4.59
CA ILE A 78 0.73 -10.82 -3.34
C ILE A 78 -0.08 -10.29 -2.16
N TYR A 79 -0.60 -11.21 -1.35
CA TYR A 79 -1.23 -10.89 -0.07
C TYR A 79 -0.15 -10.51 0.95
N ALA A 80 0.23 -9.24 0.92
CA ALA A 80 1.22 -8.70 1.83
C ALA A 80 0.70 -7.40 2.43
N SER A 81 0.91 -7.22 3.73
CA SER A 81 0.65 -5.97 4.43
C SER A 81 1.99 -5.35 4.85
N ARG A 82 2.00 -4.05 5.17
CA ARG A 82 3.20 -3.43 5.78
C ARG A 82 3.67 -4.23 6.98
N ARG A 83 2.76 -4.66 7.85
CA ARG A 83 3.09 -5.45 9.04
C ARG A 83 3.73 -6.79 8.70
N SER A 84 3.23 -7.52 7.67
CA SER A 84 3.78 -8.82 7.28
C SER A 84 5.21 -8.76 6.71
N TRP A 85 5.67 -7.58 6.30
CA TRP A 85 7.04 -7.34 5.86
C TRP A 85 7.89 -6.66 6.94
N THR A 86 7.33 -5.64 7.60
CA THR A 86 8.09 -4.83 8.57
C THR A 86 8.43 -5.62 9.83
N VAL A 87 7.49 -6.43 10.34
CA VAL A 87 7.75 -7.19 11.58
C VAL A 87 8.88 -8.20 11.41
N PRO A 88 8.89 -9.09 10.41
CA PRO A 88 10.04 -9.97 10.20
C PRO A 88 11.35 -9.22 9.97
N ALA A 89 11.33 -8.13 9.19
CA ALA A 89 12.54 -7.34 8.94
C ALA A 89 13.15 -6.74 10.21
N ILE A 90 12.30 -6.22 11.11
CA ILE A 90 12.73 -5.69 12.41
C ILE A 90 13.41 -6.79 13.25
N TRP A 91 12.87 -8.01 13.24
CA TRP A 91 13.42 -9.11 14.05
C TRP A 91 14.64 -9.81 13.42
N MET A 92 14.92 -9.53 12.16
CA MET A 92 16.18 -9.97 11.53
C MET A 92 17.38 -9.13 11.97
N GLU A 93 17.17 -7.83 12.17
CA GLU A 93 18.20 -6.88 12.64
C GLU A 93 17.54 -5.95 13.70
N PRO A 94 17.43 -6.38 14.96
CA PRO A 94 16.62 -5.70 15.99
C PRO A 94 17.33 -4.49 16.61
N GLU A 95 18.05 -3.69 15.82
CA GLU A 95 18.64 -2.46 16.30
C GLU A 95 17.57 -1.38 16.53
N TYR A 96 17.65 -0.69 17.66
CA TYR A 96 16.65 0.30 18.07
C TYR A 96 16.42 1.40 17.01
N GLU A 97 17.49 1.91 16.42
CA GLU A 97 17.39 2.94 15.38
C GLU A 97 16.66 2.46 14.12
N ASP A 98 16.86 1.22 13.71
CA ASP A 98 16.20 0.66 12.54
C ASP A 98 14.73 0.35 12.83
N ILE A 99 14.39 -0.05 14.05
CA ILE A 99 13.01 -0.15 14.50
C ILE A 99 12.30 1.21 14.35
N LEU A 100 12.90 2.29 14.88
CA LEU A 100 12.31 3.63 14.80
C LEU A 100 12.19 4.17 13.36
N LYS A 101 13.15 3.85 12.48
CA LYS A 101 13.10 4.25 11.07
C LYS A 101 11.95 3.57 10.33
N ASN A 102 11.77 2.28 10.57
CA ASN A 102 10.81 1.44 9.83
C ASN A 102 9.38 1.52 10.36
N ILE A 103 9.17 2.02 11.58
CA ILE A 103 7.84 2.17 12.15
C ILE A 103 7.27 3.57 11.85
N SER A 104 6.09 3.58 11.26
CA SER A 104 5.33 4.82 11.13
C SER A 104 4.70 5.19 12.47
N MET A 105 5.18 6.28 13.08
CA MET A 105 4.61 6.85 14.30
C MET A 105 3.85 8.13 13.96
N SER A 106 2.67 8.27 14.54
CA SER A 106 1.93 9.54 14.55
C SER A 106 2.10 10.21 15.92
N PRO A 107 1.86 11.53 16.05
CA PRO A 107 1.96 12.23 17.33
C PRO A 107 1.07 11.67 18.46
N LYS A 108 0.10 10.82 18.09
CA LYS A 108 -0.82 10.15 19.04
C LYS A 108 -0.60 8.64 19.08
N THR A 109 0.60 8.16 18.79
CA THR A 109 0.90 6.73 18.89
C THR A 109 1.05 6.36 20.36
N SER A 110 0.21 5.46 20.90
CA SER A 110 0.37 4.95 22.27
C SER A 110 1.43 3.87 22.34
N VAL A 111 2.00 3.63 23.53
CA VAL A 111 2.91 2.52 23.82
C VAL A 111 2.30 1.20 23.35
N LYS A 112 1.02 0.95 23.66
CA LYS A 112 0.29 -0.23 23.20
C LYS A 112 0.32 -0.38 21.66
N SER A 113 0.03 0.73 20.96
CA SER A 113 0.04 0.75 19.51
C SER A 113 1.44 0.51 18.94
N PHE A 114 2.46 1.06 19.57
CA PHE A 114 3.86 0.86 19.18
C PHE A 114 4.27 -0.61 19.32
N LEU A 115 4.08 -1.20 20.50
CA LEU A 115 4.39 -2.62 20.76
C LEU A 115 3.67 -3.55 19.76
N THR A 116 2.40 -3.28 19.50
CA THR A 116 1.63 -4.05 18.52
C THR A 116 2.19 -3.92 17.10
N ARG A 117 2.71 -2.75 16.72
CA ARG A 117 3.31 -2.53 15.38
C ARG A 117 4.62 -3.26 15.17
N ILE A 118 5.41 -3.45 16.21
CA ILE A 118 6.63 -4.27 16.18
C ILE A 118 6.37 -5.78 16.36
N GLY A 119 5.11 -6.18 16.48
CA GLY A 119 4.72 -7.58 16.55
C GLY A 119 4.62 -8.16 17.96
N LEU A 120 4.75 -7.32 19.00
CA LEU A 120 4.61 -7.75 20.39
C LEU A 120 3.13 -7.72 20.85
N GLU A 121 2.79 -8.63 21.75
CA GLU A 121 1.52 -8.62 22.47
C GLU A 121 1.60 -7.65 23.64
N ALA A 122 1.18 -6.41 23.42
CA ALA A 122 1.39 -5.29 24.34
C ALA A 122 0.94 -5.58 25.79
N ASP A 123 -0.15 -6.34 25.96
CA ASP A 123 -0.71 -6.63 27.29
C ASP A 123 0.22 -7.54 28.14
N LYS A 124 1.15 -8.26 27.51
CA LYS A 124 2.18 -9.06 28.22
C LYS A 124 3.31 -8.21 28.81
N TYR A 125 3.50 -6.99 28.33
CA TYR A 125 4.61 -6.10 28.71
C TYR A 125 4.15 -4.95 29.62
N GLY A 126 2.97 -5.07 30.25
CA GLY A 126 2.42 -4.01 31.08
C GLY A 126 3.23 -3.70 32.34
N GLN A 127 3.97 -4.67 32.88
CA GLN A 127 4.82 -4.46 34.07
C GLN A 127 6.11 -3.73 33.68
N GLU A 128 6.77 -4.13 32.60
CA GLU A 128 7.99 -3.51 32.07
C GLU A 128 7.72 -2.06 31.67
N VAL A 129 6.60 -1.80 31.01
CA VAL A 129 6.16 -0.45 30.66
C VAL A 129 5.98 0.43 31.91
N LYS A 130 5.40 -0.12 33.00
CA LYS A 130 5.26 0.60 34.27
C LYS A 130 6.61 0.88 34.93
N GLN A 131 7.57 -0.04 34.85
CA GLN A 131 8.92 0.16 35.37
C GLN A 131 9.64 1.33 34.68
N CYS A 132 9.32 1.59 33.41
CA CYS A 132 9.80 2.76 32.67
C CYS A 132 9.01 4.05 33.01
N GLY A 133 8.10 4.04 33.96
CA GLY A 133 7.27 5.20 34.32
C GLY A 133 6.18 5.52 33.32
N LEU A 134 5.84 4.57 32.42
CA LEU A 134 4.84 4.73 31.38
C LEU A 134 3.63 3.83 31.62
N THR A 135 2.58 4.07 30.84
CA THR A 135 1.42 3.18 30.74
C THR A 135 1.22 2.76 29.29
N LEU A 136 0.46 1.71 29.04
CA LEU A 136 0.15 1.27 27.69
C LEU A 136 -0.58 2.35 26.86
N GLU A 137 -1.30 3.23 27.52
CA GLU A 137 -2.03 4.34 26.88
C GLU A 137 -1.20 5.62 26.76
N THR A 138 0.01 5.68 27.34
CA THR A 138 0.89 6.85 27.21
C THR A 138 1.22 7.09 25.75
N SER A 139 1.00 8.31 25.27
CA SER A 139 1.39 8.72 23.90
C SER A 139 2.89 8.98 23.85
N ILE A 140 3.54 8.46 22.82
CA ILE A 140 4.97 8.59 22.56
C ILE A 140 5.23 9.16 21.17
N ASN A 141 6.31 9.90 21.02
CA ASN A 141 6.80 10.44 19.76
C ASN A 141 8.20 9.91 19.44
N LYS A 142 8.62 10.03 18.19
CA LYS A 142 10.00 9.69 17.77
C LYS A 142 11.09 10.55 18.47
N LYS A 143 10.69 11.61 19.16
CA LYS A 143 11.59 12.53 19.85
C LYS A 143 11.69 12.26 21.35
N ASP A 144 10.82 11.43 21.88
CA ASP A 144 10.80 10.97 23.28
C ASP A 144 11.57 9.65 23.39
#